data_a766b8376c540c84b9abc9eb786049fa
#
_entry.id   a766b8376c540c84b9abc9eb786049fa
#
_cell.length_a   1.000
_cell.length_b   1.000
_cell.length_c   1.000
_cell.angle_alpha   90.00
_cell.angle_beta   90.00
_cell.angle_gamma   90.00
#
_symmetry.space_group_name_H-M   'P 1'
#
loop_
_entity.id
_entity.type
_entity.pdbx_description
1 polymer ?
#
loop_
_entity_poly.entity_id
_entity_poly.type
_entity_poly.pdbx_seq_one_letter_code
_entity_poly.pdbx_strand_id
1 'polypeptide(L)'
;GSLAGERHKAVYDPISGRLLITFREIVYKDGKLDNNWMAGDWVAWVGTYEDLLEQNEGEYRILIEEDWAMNAKSGDTGYAGILVLDDGTFIMDSYGHFDEEFSKNAFESGNYNVRTDLCYIKQAKFKLGEIENENGLIDRSALEAKINEVKDTSAEGYTDTSYAAFSKALTDAQTVFADSSAQQIQIDEALKV
;
A
#
# COMPACT_ATOMS: atom_id res chain seq x y z
N GLY A 1 8.94 10.69 -13.94
CA GLY A 1 7.74 10.82 -13.11
C GLY A 1 7.49 9.58 -12.27
N SER A 2 6.70 9.70 -11.23
CA SER A 2 6.43 8.66 -10.23
C SER A 2 5.73 7.40 -10.76
N LEU A 3 5.17 7.46 -11.99
CA LEU A 3 4.55 6.36 -12.72
C LEU A 3 5.39 5.86 -13.90
N ALA A 4 6.72 6.06 -13.84
CA ALA A 4 7.61 5.54 -14.87
C ALA A 4 7.64 4.01 -14.83
N GLY A 5 7.00 3.39 -15.80
CA GLY A 5 6.86 1.94 -15.81
C GLY A 5 5.99 1.42 -16.95
N GLU A 6 5.68 0.14 -16.86
CA GLU A 6 4.85 -0.58 -17.82
C GLU A 6 3.79 -1.42 -17.11
N ARG A 7 2.77 -1.86 -17.85
CA ARG A 7 1.75 -2.80 -17.39
C ARG A 7 0.90 -2.26 -16.23
N HIS A 8 0.61 -0.95 -16.27
CA HIS A 8 -0.18 -0.28 -15.25
C HIS A 8 -1.58 -0.87 -15.11
N LYS A 9 -2.00 -1.06 -13.86
CA LYS A 9 -3.39 -1.32 -13.48
C LYS A 9 -3.78 -0.45 -12.31
N ALA A 10 -4.95 0.16 -12.38
CA ALA A 10 -5.46 1.08 -11.38
C ALA A 10 -6.74 0.55 -10.75
N VAL A 11 -6.87 0.76 -9.46
CA VAL A 11 -8.09 0.50 -8.68
C VAL A 11 -8.27 1.61 -7.64
N TYR A 12 -9.51 1.81 -7.18
CA TYR A 12 -9.79 2.69 -6.06
C TYR A 12 -9.76 1.92 -4.74
N ASP A 13 -9.18 2.56 -3.73
CA ASP A 13 -9.37 2.15 -2.34
C ASP A 13 -10.79 2.56 -1.88
N PRO A 14 -11.65 1.62 -1.47
CA PRO A 14 -13.02 1.93 -1.07
C PRO A 14 -13.11 2.73 0.24
N ILE A 15 -12.05 2.75 1.05
CA ILE A 15 -12.02 3.45 2.33
C ILE A 15 -11.74 4.94 2.13
N SER A 16 -10.70 5.29 1.39
CA SER A 16 -10.27 6.70 1.21
C SER A 16 -10.63 7.29 -0.15
N GLY A 17 -11.03 6.46 -1.12
CA GLY A 17 -11.24 6.90 -2.50
C GLY A 17 -9.96 7.20 -3.27
N ARG A 18 -8.78 6.94 -2.69
CA ARG A 18 -7.50 7.10 -3.38
C ARG A 18 -7.32 6.04 -4.47
N LEU A 19 -6.50 6.35 -5.44
CA LEU A 19 -6.05 5.42 -6.46
C LEU A 19 -4.83 4.65 -5.97
N LEU A 20 -4.84 3.33 -6.17
CA LEU A 20 -3.64 2.51 -6.18
C LEU A 20 -3.38 2.09 -7.63
N ILE A 21 -2.20 2.40 -8.15
CA ILE A 21 -1.77 2.04 -9.49
C ILE A 21 -0.55 1.13 -9.38
N THR A 22 -0.72 -0.14 -9.68
CA THR A 22 0.40 -1.09 -9.71
C THR A 22 0.99 -1.20 -11.10
N PHE A 23 2.30 -1.39 -11.16
CA PHE A 23 3.04 -1.49 -12.43
C PHE A 23 4.42 -2.13 -12.23
N ARG A 24 5.03 -2.49 -13.35
CA ARG A 24 6.45 -2.82 -13.42
C ARG A 24 7.25 -1.54 -13.55
N GLU A 25 8.15 -1.29 -12.60
CA GLU A 25 8.98 -0.10 -12.61
C GLU A 25 9.98 -0.09 -13.78
N ILE A 26 10.23 1.10 -14.33
CA ILE A 26 11.34 1.37 -15.23
C ILE A 26 12.29 2.33 -14.54
N VAL A 27 13.53 1.93 -14.34
CA VAL A 27 14.55 2.78 -13.73
C VAL A 27 15.20 3.68 -14.78
N TYR A 28 15.32 4.95 -14.43
CA TYR A 28 16.11 5.92 -15.16
C TYR A 28 17.41 6.19 -14.40
N LYS A 29 18.54 5.99 -15.05
CA LYS A 29 19.85 6.37 -14.54
C LYS A 29 20.29 7.65 -15.24
N ASP A 30 20.62 8.69 -14.46
CA ASP A 30 21.05 9.99 -14.98
C ASP A 30 20.05 10.61 -15.99
N GLY A 31 18.75 10.42 -15.77
CA GLY A 31 17.69 10.93 -16.64
C GLY A 31 17.53 10.19 -17.98
N LYS A 32 18.24 9.10 -18.18
CA LYS A 32 18.11 8.22 -19.34
C LYS A 32 17.59 6.86 -18.92
N LEU A 33 16.78 6.27 -19.81
CA LEU A 33 16.35 4.89 -19.65
C LEU A 33 17.62 4.02 -19.49
N ASP A 34 17.71 3.31 -18.38
CA ASP A 34 18.81 2.35 -18.20
C ASP A 34 18.59 1.17 -19.13
N ASN A 35 19.41 1.09 -20.16
CA ASN A 35 19.36 0.01 -21.15
C ASN A 35 19.73 -1.37 -20.56
N ASN A 36 20.20 -1.42 -19.34
CA ASN A 36 20.48 -2.69 -18.67
C ASN A 36 19.20 -3.42 -18.22
N TRP A 37 18.02 -2.79 -18.37
CA TRP A 37 16.73 -3.44 -18.13
C TRP A 37 16.64 -4.21 -16.80
N MET A 38 17.44 -3.80 -15.84
CA MET A 38 17.54 -4.42 -14.51
C MET A 38 16.40 -3.95 -13.59
N ALA A 39 15.49 -3.18 -14.14
CA ALA A 39 14.39 -2.62 -13.44
C ALA A 39 13.13 -3.36 -13.85
N GLY A 40 12.57 -4.05 -12.96
CA GLY A 40 11.38 -4.81 -13.19
C GLY A 40 10.59 -5.01 -11.90
N ASP A 41 10.94 -4.25 -10.87
CA ASP A 41 10.31 -4.36 -9.57
C ASP A 41 8.80 -4.17 -9.68
N TRP A 42 8.10 -4.98 -8.94
CA TRP A 42 6.67 -4.86 -8.82
C TRP A 42 6.35 -3.80 -7.75
N VAL A 43 5.83 -2.69 -8.21
CA VAL A 43 5.55 -1.53 -7.37
C VAL A 43 4.10 -1.09 -7.47
N ALA A 44 3.67 -0.27 -6.51
CA ALA A 44 2.43 0.48 -6.60
C ALA A 44 2.67 1.95 -6.25
N TRP A 45 1.89 2.81 -6.89
CA TRP A 45 1.75 4.23 -6.60
C TRP A 45 0.41 4.46 -5.92
N VAL A 46 0.38 5.32 -4.91
CA VAL A 46 -0.83 5.74 -4.19
C VAL A 46 -0.96 7.26 -4.28
N GLY A 47 -2.15 7.72 -4.60
CA GLY A 47 -2.46 9.14 -4.71
C GLY A 47 -3.91 9.38 -5.08
N THR A 48 -4.26 10.62 -5.36
CA THR A 48 -5.60 11.03 -5.77
C THR A 48 -5.78 10.98 -7.29
N TYR A 49 -7.02 11.05 -7.75
CA TYR A 49 -7.30 11.21 -9.18
C TYR A 49 -6.78 12.57 -9.70
N GLU A 50 -6.84 13.59 -8.88
CA GLU A 50 -6.30 14.93 -9.16
C GLU A 50 -4.79 14.90 -9.36
N ASP A 51 -4.05 14.16 -8.53
CA ASP A 51 -2.60 13.97 -8.70
C ASP A 51 -2.27 13.36 -10.06
N LEU A 52 -3.09 12.38 -10.50
CA LEU A 52 -2.91 11.77 -11.81
C LEU A 52 -3.14 12.75 -12.96
N LEU A 53 -4.19 13.60 -12.87
CA LEU A 53 -4.52 14.60 -13.90
C LEU A 53 -3.48 15.71 -13.97
N GLU A 54 -2.98 16.16 -12.83
CA GLU A 54 -2.00 17.23 -12.71
C GLU A 54 -0.56 16.76 -12.88
N GLN A 55 -0.34 15.44 -13.00
CA GLN A 55 0.96 14.79 -13.12
C GLN A 55 1.84 15.02 -11.89
N ASN A 56 1.23 15.09 -10.72
CA ASN A 56 1.89 15.14 -9.42
C ASN A 56 2.56 13.78 -9.10
N GLU A 57 3.42 13.77 -8.10
CA GLU A 57 4.13 12.56 -7.67
C GLU A 57 3.23 11.57 -6.92
N GLY A 58 2.04 12.02 -6.47
CA GLY A 58 1.18 11.26 -5.57
C GLY A 58 1.65 11.34 -4.12
N GLU A 59 1.07 10.52 -3.25
CA GLU A 59 1.37 10.56 -1.82
C GLU A 59 2.61 9.72 -1.49
N TYR A 60 2.67 8.48 -2.00
CA TYR A 60 3.81 7.58 -1.79
C TYR A 60 3.82 6.43 -2.80
N ARG A 61 4.88 5.63 -2.72
CA ARG A 61 5.04 4.39 -3.49
C ARG A 61 5.30 3.22 -2.56
N ILE A 62 4.83 2.05 -2.98
CA ILE A 62 5.01 0.77 -2.30
C ILE A 62 5.88 -0.10 -3.19
N LEU A 63 6.99 -0.59 -2.67
CA LEU A 63 7.69 -1.73 -3.24
C LEU A 63 6.94 -2.99 -2.81
N ILE A 64 6.25 -3.64 -3.75
CA ILE A 64 5.51 -4.86 -3.47
C ILE A 64 6.46 -6.05 -3.47
N GLU A 65 7.34 -6.11 -4.49
CA GLU A 65 8.35 -7.15 -4.59
C GLU A 65 9.51 -6.73 -5.50
N GLU A 66 10.74 -7.07 -5.12
CA GLU A 66 11.91 -6.91 -5.95
C GLU A 66 11.98 -8.00 -7.03
N ASP A 67 12.30 -7.63 -8.27
CA ASP A 67 12.61 -8.56 -9.34
C ASP A 67 14.11 -8.80 -9.42
N TRP A 68 14.54 -9.98 -9.05
CA TRP A 68 15.92 -10.42 -9.05
C TRP A 68 16.37 -11.03 -10.38
N ALA A 69 15.65 -10.78 -11.47
CA ALA A 69 16.06 -11.26 -12.79
C ALA A 69 17.42 -10.70 -13.18
N MET A 70 18.42 -11.55 -13.27
CA MET A 70 19.83 -11.20 -13.49
C MET A 70 20.27 -11.31 -14.95
N ASN A 71 19.36 -11.53 -15.89
CA ASN A 71 19.69 -11.65 -17.30
C ASN A 71 19.44 -10.35 -18.06
N ALA A 72 20.09 -10.17 -19.20
CA ALA A 72 19.97 -8.96 -20.04
C ALA A 72 18.58 -8.71 -20.64
N LYS A 73 17.63 -9.56 -20.35
CA LYS A 73 16.21 -9.44 -20.70
C LYS A 73 15.33 -9.39 -19.45
N SER A 74 15.94 -9.06 -18.35
CA SER A 74 15.34 -9.04 -17.03
C SER A 74 14.23 -8.01 -16.91
N GLY A 75 13.48 -8.11 -15.83
CA GLY A 75 12.36 -7.24 -15.59
C GLY A 75 11.09 -7.69 -16.29
N ASP A 76 10.85 -8.98 -16.35
CA ASP A 76 9.59 -9.52 -16.88
C ASP A 76 8.61 -9.86 -15.75
N THR A 77 8.38 -8.90 -14.86
CA THR A 77 7.24 -8.87 -13.95
C THR A 77 6.06 -8.15 -14.59
N GLY A 78 4.87 -8.29 -14.03
CA GLY A 78 3.75 -7.46 -14.44
C GLY A 78 2.51 -8.24 -14.85
N TYR A 79 1.57 -7.54 -15.50
CA TYR A 79 0.22 -8.03 -15.74
C TYR A 79 -0.51 -8.43 -14.44
N ALA A 80 -0.33 -7.64 -13.40
CA ALA A 80 -0.91 -7.92 -12.10
C ALA A 80 -2.43 -8.12 -12.17
N GLY A 81 -2.95 -9.14 -11.51
CA GLY A 81 -4.35 -9.23 -11.11
C GLY A 81 -4.56 -8.38 -9.87
N ILE A 82 -5.72 -7.74 -9.74
CA ILE A 82 -6.09 -6.98 -8.54
C ILE A 82 -7.54 -7.26 -8.19
N LEU A 83 -7.76 -7.62 -6.93
CA LEU A 83 -9.06 -7.67 -6.28
C LEU A 83 -8.99 -6.73 -5.07
N VAL A 84 -10.01 -5.89 -4.91
CA VAL A 84 -10.16 -5.03 -3.73
C VAL A 84 -11.45 -5.43 -3.04
N LEU A 85 -11.38 -5.65 -1.73
CA LEU A 85 -12.53 -5.95 -0.90
C LEU A 85 -13.10 -4.66 -0.29
N ASP A 86 -14.37 -4.69 0.13
CA ASP A 86 -15.07 -3.53 0.70
C ASP A 86 -14.41 -2.98 1.99
N ASP A 87 -13.64 -3.81 2.68
CA ASP A 87 -12.89 -3.43 3.88
C ASP A 87 -11.51 -2.81 3.59
N GLY A 88 -11.22 -2.49 2.32
CA GLY A 88 -9.95 -1.91 1.88
C GLY A 88 -8.81 -2.91 1.73
N THR A 89 -9.10 -4.23 1.79
CA THR A 89 -8.07 -5.24 1.55
C THR A 89 -7.78 -5.36 0.05
N PHE A 90 -6.52 -5.11 -0.32
CA PHE A 90 -6.00 -5.39 -1.65
C PHE A 90 -5.45 -6.83 -1.69
N ILE A 91 -5.86 -7.59 -2.69
CA ILE A 91 -5.32 -8.90 -3.02
C ILE A 91 -4.79 -8.77 -4.46
N MET A 92 -3.49 -8.91 -4.61
CA MET A 92 -2.82 -8.68 -5.89
C MET A 92 -1.92 -9.87 -6.20
N ASP A 93 -1.86 -10.24 -7.46
CA ASP A 93 -0.94 -11.27 -7.94
C ASP A 93 -0.14 -10.76 -9.15
N SER A 94 1.09 -11.18 -9.24
CA SER A 94 1.93 -10.95 -10.41
C SER A 94 2.93 -12.09 -10.55
N TYR A 95 3.49 -12.24 -11.75
CA TYR A 95 4.60 -13.13 -11.97
C TYR A 95 5.92 -12.37 -11.99
N GLY A 96 7.01 -13.03 -11.65
CA GLY A 96 8.36 -12.46 -11.67
C GLY A 96 9.40 -13.41 -11.10
N HIS A 97 10.61 -12.91 -11.01
CA HIS A 97 11.79 -13.61 -10.46
C HIS A 97 12.07 -13.11 -9.04
N PHE A 98 11.22 -13.49 -8.11
CA PHE A 98 11.18 -12.93 -6.76
C PHE A 98 12.04 -13.70 -5.74
N ASP A 99 12.93 -14.58 -6.21
CA ASP A 99 13.87 -15.34 -5.36
C ASP A 99 15.30 -14.86 -5.59
N GLU A 100 15.82 -14.12 -4.62
CA GLU A 100 17.16 -13.54 -4.66
C GLU A 100 18.25 -14.62 -4.72
N GLU A 101 18.16 -15.64 -3.87
CA GLU A 101 19.20 -16.67 -3.74
C GLU A 101 19.29 -17.51 -5.02
N PHE A 102 18.14 -17.90 -5.54
CA PHE A 102 18.06 -18.67 -6.78
C PHE A 102 18.61 -17.86 -7.95
N SER A 103 18.22 -16.61 -8.08
CA SER A 103 18.65 -15.72 -9.16
C SER A 103 20.15 -15.45 -9.12
N LYS A 104 20.74 -15.22 -7.94
CA LYS A 104 22.19 -15.09 -7.75
C LYS A 104 22.94 -16.36 -8.13
N ASN A 105 22.48 -17.51 -7.69
CA ASN A 105 23.10 -18.79 -7.99
C ASN A 105 23.07 -19.10 -9.49
N ALA A 106 21.97 -18.80 -10.16
CA ALA A 106 21.84 -18.95 -11.62
C ALA A 106 22.81 -18.03 -12.37
N PHE A 107 22.99 -16.80 -11.93
CA PHE A 107 23.92 -15.83 -12.49
C PHE A 107 25.37 -16.25 -12.30
N GLU A 108 25.78 -16.62 -11.10
CA GLU A 108 27.15 -17.04 -10.76
C GLU A 108 27.57 -18.30 -11.49
N SER A 109 26.66 -19.22 -11.79
CA SER A 109 26.93 -20.41 -12.57
C SER A 109 27.22 -20.15 -14.05
N GLY A 110 27.09 -18.92 -14.53
CA GLY A 110 27.31 -18.53 -15.93
C GLY A 110 26.26 -19.10 -16.89
N ASN A 111 25.17 -19.59 -16.39
CA ASN A 111 24.18 -20.35 -17.15
C ASN A 111 23.09 -19.42 -17.71
N TYR A 112 23.51 -18.35 -18.36
CA TYR A 112 22.63 -17.32 -18.95
C TYR A 112 21.63 -17.83 -19.99
N ASN A 113 21.84 -19.03 -20.51
CA ASN A 113 21.01 -19.60 -21.57
C ASN A 113 19.97 -20.58 -21.07
N VAL A 114 20.06 -20.98 -19.83
CA VAL A 114 19.04 -21.83 -19.23
C VAL A 114 18.01 -20.90 -18.63
N ARG A 115 16.79 -20.96 -19.10
CA ARG A 115 15.60 -20.41 -18.42
C ARG A 115 15.37 -21.17 -17.11
N THR A 116 16.39 -21.18 -16.29
CA THR A 116 16.35 -21.72 -14.94
C THR A 116 15.90 -20.65 -13.95
N ASP A 117 15.68 -19.45 -14.46
CA ASP A 117 15.09 -18.37 -13.69
C ASP A 117 13.74 -18.84 -13.21
N LEU A 118 13.63 -19.03 -11.92
CA LEU A 118 12.40 -19.48 -11.30
C LEU A 118 11.37 -18.34 -11.34
N CYS A 119 10.69 -18.23 -12.47
CA CYS A 119 9.56 -17.34 -12.62
C CYS A 119 8.32 -18.00 -12.02
N TYR A 120 7.69 -17.35 -11.06
CA TYR A 120 6.48 -17.86 -10.42
C TYR A 120 5.50 -16.73 -10.12
N ILE A 121 4.27 -17.11 -9.78
CA ILE A 121 3.25 -16.15 -9.37
C ILE A 121 3.37 -15.93 -7.85
N LYS A 122 3.45 -14.68 -7.46
CA LYS A 122 3.40 -14.26 -6.06
C LYS A 122 2.13 -13.46 -5.79
N GLN A 123 1.54 -13.64 -4.63
CA GLN A 123 0.40 -12.89 -4.16
C GLN A 123 0.82 -11.96 -3.03
N ALA A 124 0.43 -10.70 -3.14
CA ALA A 124 0.49 -9.72 -2.06
C ALA A 124 -0.91 -9.46 -1.50
N LYS A 125 -1.02 -9.34 -0.19
CA LYS A 125 -2.27 -9.01 0.50
C LYS A 125 -1.96 -7.98 1.59
N PHE A 126 -2.61 -6.82 1.53
CA PHE A 126 -2.41 -5.73 2.49
C PHE A 126 -3.58 -4.75 2.48
N LYS A 127 -3.62 -3.86 3.48
CA LYS A 127 -4.42 -2.64 3.50
C LYS A 127 -3.51 -1.42 3.50
N LEU A 128 -3.93 -0.31 2.90
CA LEU A 128 -3.12 0.92 2.91
C LEU A 128 -2.86 1.40 4.33
N GLY A 129 -3.86 1.36 5.21
CA GLY A 129 -3.70 1.76 6.61
C GLY A 129 -2.64 0.95 7.38
N GLU A 130 -2.45 -0.35 7.07
CA GLU A 130 -1.37 -1.15 7.66
C GLU A 130 -0.01 -0.60 7.26
N ILE A 131 0.20 -0.37 5.96
CA ILE A 131 1.45 0.18 5.41
C ILE A 131 1.70 1.59 5.97
N GLU A 132 0.68 2.43 5.98
CA GLU A 132 0.77 3.80 6.48
C GLU A 132 1.10 3.86 7.97
N ASN A 133 0.49 3.00 8.78
CA ASN A 133 0.75 2.90 10.21
C ASN A 133 2.19 2.41 10.49
N GLU A 134 2.66 1.39 9.78
CA GLU A 134 4.03 0.88 9.91
C GLU A 134 5.09 1.92 9.54
N ASN A 135 4.76 2.82 8.61
CA ASN A 135 5.65 3.90 8.16
C ASN A 135 5.44 5.23 8.90
N GLY A 136 4.58 5.26 9.94
CA GLY A 136 4.34 6.44 10.75
C GLY A 136 3.62 7.58 10.01
N LEU A 137 2.84 7.26 8.98
CA LEU A 137 2.08 8.22 8.19
C LEU A 137 0.70 8.52 8.80
N ILE A 138 0.26 7.76 9.80
CA ILE A 138 -1.02 7.95 10.49
C ILE A 138 -0.82 8.75 11.78
N ASP A 139 -1.44 9.91 11.88
CA ASP A 139 -1.47 10.71 13.12
C ASP A 139 -2.73 10.38 13.94
N ARG A 140 -2.52 9.75 15.08
CA ARG A 140 -3.58 9.36 16.04
C ARG A 140 -3.65 10.29 17.26
N SER A 141 -2.77 11.28 17.36
CA SER A 141 -2.56 12.08 18.56
C SER A 141 -3.80 12.85 19.01
N ALA A 142 -4.54 13.44 18.08
CA ALA A 142 -5.77 14.18 18.37
C ALA A 142 -6.88 13.25 18.89
N LEU A 143 -7.05 12.06 18.29
CA LEU A 143 -8.04 11.08 18.71
C LEU A 143 -7.68 10.51 20.08
N GLU A 144 -6.41 10.20 20.33
CA GLU A 144 -5.92 9.75 21.63
C GLU A 144 -6.20 10.79 22.72
N ALA A 145 -5.86 12.05 22.47
CA ALA A 145 -6.12 13.14 23.41
C ALA A 145 -7.61 13.26 23.73
N LYS A 146 -8.48 13.18 22.71
CA LYS A 146 -9.94 13.25 22.91
C LYS A 146 -10.49 12.07 23.70
N ILE A 147 -10.07 10.86 23.39
CA ILE A 147 -10.43 9.65 24.16
C ILE A 147 -10.01 9.83 25.64
N ASN A 148 -8.78 10.27 25.88
CA ASN A 148 -8.27 10.48 27.24
C ASN A 148 -9.00 11.58 28.00
N GLU A 149 -9.45 12.64 27.33
CA GLU A 149 -10.26 13.70 27.92
C GLU A 149 -11.61 13.19 28.44
N VAL A 150 -12.24 12.26 27.71
CA VAL A 150 -13.65 11.91 27.92
C VAL A 150 -13.87 10.50 28.53
N LYS A 151 -12.86 9.64 28.58
CA LYS A 151 -13.01 8.23 28.99
C LYS A 151 -13.58 8.00 30.38
N ASP A 152 -13.38 8.96 31.30
CA ASP A 152 -13.81 8.89 32.70
C ASP A 152 -15.11 9.66 32.95
N THR A 153 -15.83 10.08 31.90
CA THR A 153 -17.10 10.78 32.02
C THR A 153 -18.16 9.88 32.66
N SER A 154 -18.73 10.34 33.78
CA SER A 154 -19.80 9.61 34.48
C SER A 154 -21.18 9.89 33.88
N ALA A 155 -22.15 9.02 34.17
CA ALA A 155 -23.55 9.21 33.76
C ALA A 155 -24.27 10.34 34.50
N GLU A 156 -23.66 10.89 35.54
CA GLU A 156 -24.27 11.91 36.40
C GLU A 156 -24.57 13.19 35.60
N GLY A 157 -25.81 13.63 35.64
CA GLY A 157 -26.28 14.83 34.93
C GLY A 157 -26.72 14.58 33.48
N TYR A 158 -26.63 13.37 32.98
CA TYR A 158 -27.12 12.99 31.65
C TYR A 158 -28.39 12.17 31.72
N THR A 159 -29.18 12.16 30.63
CA THR A 159 -30.24 11.19 30.46
C THR A 159 -29.67 9.85 30.04
N ASP A 160 -30.41 8.74 30.32
CA ASP A 160 -29.97 7.39 29.90
C ASP A 160 -29.71 7.32 28.40
N THR A 161 -30.54 7.98 27.58
CA THR A 161 -30.40 8.01 26.12
C THR A 161 -29.12 8.76 25.68
N SER A 162 -28.89 9.94 26.27
CA SER A 162 -27.69 10.74 25.88
C SER A 162 -26.39 10.09 26.34
N TYR A 163 -26.37 9.49 27.55
CA TYR A 163 -25.19 8.77 28.03
C TYR A 163 -24.93 7.48 27.24
N ALA A 164 -25.97 6.75 26.83
CA ALA A 164 -25.82 5.57 25.97
C ALA A 164 -25.22 5.94 24.59
N ALA A 165 -25.70 7.04 23.99
CA ALA A 165 -25.15 7.54 22.72
C ALA A 165 -23.66 7.93 22.87
N PHE A 166 -23.32 8.67 23.92
CA PHE A 166 -21.94 9.03 24.24
C PHE A 166 -21.05 7.78 24.45
N SER A 167 -21.51 6.82 25.26
CA SER A 167 -20.76 5.60 25.54
C SER A 167 -20.49 4.77 24.29
N LYS A 168 -21.49 4.75 23.37
CA LYS A 168 -21.31 4.10 22.07
C LYS A 168 -20.25 4.82 21.22
N ALA A 169 -20.33 6.13 21.10
CA ALA A 169 -19.38 6.93 20.34
C ALA A 169 -17.93 6.77 20.87
N LEU A 170 -17.77 6.77 22.20
CA LEU A 170 -16.47 6.53 22.82
C LEU A 170 -15.93 5.13 22.51
N THR A 171 -16.79 4.10 22.56
CA THR A 171 -16.39 2.72 22.23
C THR A 171 -15.99 2.59 20.75
N ASP A 172 -16.76 3.21 19.85
CA ASP A 172 -16.46 3.22 18.41
C ASP A 172 -15.11 3.93 18.15
N ALA A 173 -14.88 5.08 18.79
CA ALA A 173 -13.61 5.82 18.68
C ALA A 173 -12.41 5.02 19.22
N GLN A 174 -12.55 4.34 20.36
CA GLN A 174 -11.51 3.46 20.90
C GLN A 174 -11.22 2.27 19.98
N THR A 175 -12.24 1.74 19.31
CA THR A 175 -12.08 0.65 18.35
C THR A 175 -11.26 1.10 17.14
N VAL A 176 -11.59 2.26 16.57
CA VAL A 176 -10.83 2.85 15.44
C VAL A 176 -9.40 3.19 15.87
N PHE A 177 -9.23 3.76 17.06
CA PHE A 177 -7.90 4.07 17.61
C PHE A 177 -7.00 2.84 17.73
N ALA A 178 -7.56 1.71 18.13
CA ALA A 178 -6.83 0.45 18.31
C ALA A 178 -6.59 -0.32 16.99
N ASP A 179 -7.29 0.01 15.93
CA ASP A 179 -7.16 -0.67 14.63
C ASP A 179 -5.91 -0.19 13.89
N SER A 180 -4.90 -1.06 13.81
CA SER A 180 -3.65 -0.78 13.08
C SER A 180 -3.84 -0.66 11.56
N SER A 181 -4.97 -1.09 11.03
CA SER A 181 -5.31 -0.97 9.62
C SER A 181 -6.17 0.26 9.27
N ALA A 182 -6.57 1.05 10.28
CA ALA A 182 -7.34 2.27 10.08
C ALA A 182 -6.50 3.34 9.36
N GLN A 183 -7.04 3.90 8.30
CA GLN A 183 -6.46 5.01 7.54
C GLN A 183 -6.77 6.35 8.22
N GLN A 184 -6.02 7.41 7.87
CA GLN A 184 -6.19 8.74 8.47
C GLN A 184 -7.64 9.24 8.41
N ILE A 185 -8.33 9.03 7.29
CA ILE A 185 -9.73 9.43 7.13
C ILE A 185 -10.65 8.82 8.21
N GLN A 186 -10.43 7.57 8.59
CA GLN A 186 -11.21 6.90 9.64
C GLN A 186 -10.88 7.45 11.03
N ILE A 187 -9.61 7.78 11.28
CA ILE A 187 -9.17 8.45 12.51
C ILE A 187 -9.82 9.83 12.63
N ASP A 188 -9.81 10.61 11.54
CA ASP A 188 -10.40 11.97 11.50
C ASP A 188 -11.92 11.93 11.63
N GLU A 189 -12.59 10.91 11.11
CA GLU A 189 -14.05 10.72 11.27
C GLU A 189 -14.39 10.35 12.71
N ALA A 190 -13.63 9.44 13.34
CA ALA A 190 -13.83 9.06 14.72
C ALA A 190 -13.64 10.22 15.70
N LEU A 191 -12.85 11.23 15.34
CA LEU A 191 -12.66 12.44 16.14
C LEU A 191 -13.87 13.40 16.12
N LYS A 192 -14.75 13.31 15.10
CA LYS A 192 -15.91 14.22 14.92
C LYS A 192 -17.15 13.79 15.70
N VAL A 193 -17.19 12.58 16.19
CA VAL A 193 -18.29 11.97 16.93
C VAL A 193 -18.12 12.19 18.42
#